data_002affb36819e8a88c79c96e023d3baf
#
_entry.id   002affb36819e8a88c79c96e023d3baf
#
_cell.length_a   1.000
_cell.length_b   1.000
_cell.length_c   1.000
_cell.angle_alpha   90.00
_cell.angle_beta   90.00
_cell.angle_gamma   90.00
#
_symmetry.space_group_name_H-M   'P 1'
#
loop_
_entity.id
_entity.type
_entity.pdbx_description
1 polymer ?
#
loop_
_entity_poly.entity_id
_entity_poly.type
_entity_poly.pdbx_seq_one_letter_code
_entity_poly.pdbx_strand_id
1 'polypeptide(L)'
;MLERLWYRKSGWRWLLAPFALLFAIISGTRRYAYRHGWRKGYRSSLPVIVVGNISVGGNGKTPVVVWLVEQLQARGYRPGVVSRGYGGKAPHYPYRLDETSTTAQAGDEPVLIARRCGCPVVVAPKRADAVRLLEQSGEVDIIITDDGLQHYALARDIELVVVDGARRFGNACLLPMGPLREPITRLKRVDAIICNGGEPGKGEYPMQLVADTPRRVRDDAPLAAPLSGPVDALAGIGHPPRFFATLEGLGYQLDQQAAYGDHHPFDRDDLVGRFASKPLLMTEKDAVKCRPFALDNWWYLPVSAELPASLLDALLHKLGAKAKGATKAQD
;
A
#
# COMPACT_ATOMS: atom_id res chain seq x y z
N MET A 1 9.97 5.63 19.22
CA MET A 1 9.52 5.58 20.63
C MET A 1 8.12 4.96 20.77
N LEU A 2 7.12 5.42 20.02
CA LEU A 2 5.72 4.90 20.09
C LEU A 2 5.60 3.42 19.72
N GLU A 3 6.33 2.94 18.70
CA GLU A 3 6.29 1.52 18.33
C GLU A 3 6.68 0.57 19.48
N ARG A 4 7.63 0.97 20.32
CA ARG A 4 8.01 0.16 21.50
C ARG A 4 6.86 0.05 22.50
N LEU A 5 6.02 1.08 22.64
CA LEU A 5 4.83 1.06 23.51
C LEU A 5 3.72 0.17 22.94
N TRP A 6 3.64 0.06 21.61
CA TRP A 6 2.59 -0.70 20.92
C TRP A 6 2.85 -2.20 20.86
N TYR A 7 4.14 -2.57 20.71
CA TYR A 7 4.54 -3.97 20.47
C TYR A 7 5.30 -4.60 21.66
N ARG A 8 5.61 -3.84 22.73
CA ARG A 8 6.21 -4.35 23.96
C ARG A 8 5.29 -4.07 25.15
N LYS A 9 5.36 -4.93 26.19
CA LYS A 9 4.64 -4.71 27.45
C LYS A 9 5.26 -3.50 28.16
N SER A 10 4.56 -2.36 28.18
CA SER A 10 4.98 -1.14 28.88
C SER A 10 3.80 -0.52 29.60
N GLY A 11 3.96 -0.21 30.90
CA GLY A 11 2.93 0.48 31.69
C GLY A 11 2.70 1.94 31.26
N TRP A 12 3.70 2.59 30.67
CA TRP A 12 3.62 3.97 30.20
C TRP A 12 2.53 4.22 29.15
N ARG A 13 2.07 3.17 28.45
CA ARG A 13 0.97 3.27 27.48
C ARG A 13 -0.33 3.82 28.10
N TRP A 14 -0.56 3.58 29.40
CA TRP A 14 -1.78 4.01 30.08
C TRP A 14 -1.91 5.53 30.19
N LEU A 15 -0.80 6.28 30.17
CA LEU A 15 -0.82 7.74 30.09
C LEU A 15 -1.48 8.25 28.78
N LEU A 16 -1.50 7.41 27.75
CA LEU A 16 -2.13 7.74 26.45
C LEU A 16 -3.61 7.32 26.39
N ALA A 17 -4.14 6.68 27.43
CA ALA A 17 -5.52 6.19 27.43
C ALA A 17 -6.59 7.29 27.24
N PRO A 18 -6.51 8.49 27.85
CA PRO A 18 -7.47 9.56 27.60
C PRO A 18 -7.50 10.00 26.13
N PHE A 19 -6.33 10.09 25.49
CA PHE A 19 -6.22 10.46 24.08
C PHE A 19 -6.74 9.35 23.16
N ALA A 20 -6.54 8.09 23.53
CA ALA A 20 -7.09 6.96 22.78
C ALA A 20 -8.63 6.91 22.88
N LEU A 21 -9.19 7.24 24.02
CA LEU A 21 -10.63 7.38 24.19
C LEU A 21 -11.20 8.52 23.32
N LEU A 22 -10.55 9.67 23.33
CA LEU A 22 -10.94 10.81 22.48
C LEU A 22 -10.88 10.43 21.00
N PHE A 23 -9.80 9.76 20.57
CA PHE A 23 -9.67 9.25 19.21
C PHE A 23 -10.78 8.23 18.87
N ALA A 24 -11.11 7.34 19.80
CA ALA A 24 -12.18 6.35 19.63
C ALA A 24 -13.55 7.04 19.42
N ILE A 25 -13.85 8.07 20.21
CA ILE A 25 -15.10 8.85 20.11
C ILE A 25 -15.16 9.56 18.76
N ILE A 26 -14.12 10.32 18.38
CA ILE A 26 -14.09 11.09 17.13
C ILE A 26 -14.18 10.17 15.92
N SER A 27 -13.33 9.12 15.85
CA SER A 27 -13.32 8.19 14.73
C SER A 27 -14.59 7.36 14.66
N GLY A 28 -15.13 6.94 15.82
CA GLY A 28 -16.38 6.20 15.94
C GLY A 28 -17.59 7.02 15.50
N THR A 29 -17.71 8.26 15.98
CA THR A 29 -18.80 9.20 15.61
C THR A 29 -18.75 9.52 14.11
N ARG A 30 -17.55 9.77 13.56
CA ARG A 30 -17.38 10.00 12.12
C ARG A 30 -17.85 8.80 11.30
N ARG A 31 -17.44 7.59 11.67
CA ARG A 31 -17.86 6.34 11.01
C ARG A 31 -19.37 6.13 11.12
N TYR A 32 -19.93 6.37 12.30
CA TYR A 32 -21.37 6.27 12.53
C TYR A 32 -22.15 7.24 11.65
N ALA A 33 -21.72 8.50 11.55
CA ALA A 33 -22.38 9.53 10.76
C ALA A 33 -22.45 9.19 9.26
N TYR A 34 -21.37 8.66 8.68
CA TYR A 34 -21.41 8.19 7.29
C TYR A 34 -22.28 6.96 7.11
N ARG A 35 -22.23 6.01 8.04
CA ARG A 35 -22.98 4.77 7.96
C ARG A 35 -24.50 4.97 8.04
N HIS A 36 -24.95 5.96 8.82
CA HIS A 36 -26.38 6.26 9.00
C HIS A 36 -26.84 7.42 8.09
N GLY A 37 -26.03 7.81 7.11
CA GLY A 37 -26.42 8.83 6.13
C GLY A 37 -26.44 10.27 6.66
N TRP A 38 -25.97 10.53 7.89
CA TRP A 38 -25.86 11.91 8.44
C TRP A 38 -24.81 12.73 7.68
N ARG A 39 -23.84 12.06 7.08
CA ARG A 39 -22.90 12.65 6.12
C ARG A 39 -23.04 11.96 4.78
N LYS A 40 -23.24 12.75 3.73
CA LYS A 40 -23.32 12.26 2.36
C LYS A 40 -21.94 11.77 1.91
N GLY A 41 -21.87 10.53 1.44
CA GLY A 41 -20.72 9.97 0.72
C GLY A 41 -20.95 10.07 -0.79
N TYR A 42 -19.86 9.94 -1.54
CA TYR A 42 -19.91 9.78 -2.98
C TYR A 42 -20.00 8.29 -3.33
N ARG A 43 -20.93 7.94 -4.20
CA ARG A 43 -21.04 6.60 -4.80
C ARG A 43 -20.68 6.70 -6.27
N SER A 44 -19.68 5.92 -6.66
CA SER A 44 -19.27 5.76 -8.04
C SER A 44 -20.28 4.93 -8.83
N SER A 45 -20.40 5.22 -10.12
CA SER A 45 -21.08 4.35 -11.09
C SER A 45 -20.27 3.09 -11.37
N LEU A 46 -18.94 3.16 -11.22
CA LEU A 46 -18.05 2.03 -11.36
C LEU A 46 -17.88 1.29 -10.04
N PRO A 47 -17.62 -0.03 -10.07
CA PRO A 47 -17.26 -0.79 -8.88
C PRO A 47 -16.03 -0.22 -8.19
N VAL A 48 -16.06 -0.14 -6.86
CA VAL A 48 -14.96 0.36 -6.03
C VAL A 48 -14.48 -0.72 -5.06
N ILE A 49 -13.21 -1.12 -5.21
CA ILE A 49 -12.51 -2.00 -4.29
C ILE A 49 -11.61 -1.15 -3.40
N VAL A 50 -11.75 -1.28 -2.10
CA VAL A 50 -10.91 -0.61 -1.12
C VAL A 50 -9.89 -1.60 -0.56
N VAL A 51 -8.61 -1.29 -0.75
CA VAL A 51 -7.51 -1.96 -0.04
C VAL A 51 -7.05 -1.05 1.09
N GLY A 52 -6.94 -1.60 2.29
CA GLY A 52 -6.51 -0.81 3.44
C GLY A 52 -6.07 -1.66 4.61
N ASN A 53 -5.88 -1.03 5.74
CA ASN A 53 -5.54 -1.69 7.00
C ASN A 53 -6.22 -0.99 8.19
N ILE A 54 -6.28 -1.67 9.33
CA ILE A 54 -6.81 -1.12 10.58
C ILE A 54 -5.73 -0.67 11.56
N SER A 55 -4.45 -0.89 11.25
CA SER A 55 -3.29 -0.48 12.06
C SER A 55 -2.41 0.51 11.30
N VAL A 56 -1.59 1.26 12.00
CA VAL A 56 -0.53 2.08 11.37
C VAL A 56 0.68 1.22 11.00
N GLY A 57 1.44 1.66 9.99
CA GLY A 57 2.67 1.02 9.51
C GLY A 57 2.51 0.31 8.18
N GLY A 58 3.63 -0.17 7.66
CA GLY A 58 3.72 -0.89 6.40
C GLY A 58 3.23 -2.34 6.54
N ASN A 59 1.98 -2.59 6.18
CA ASN A 59 1.37 -3.92 6.26
C ASN A 59 1.41 -4.69 4.93
N GLY A 60 1.96 -4.09 3.86
CA GLY A 60 2.00 -4.72 2.53
C GLY A 60 0.76 -4.43 1.67
N LYS A 61 0.09 -3.28 1.85
CA LYS A 61 -1.05 -2.87 1.02
C LYS A 61 -0.69 -2.70 -0.45
N THR A 62 0.40 -1.99 -0.72
CA THR A 62 0.83 -1.69 -2.10
C THR A 62 1.06 -2.94 -2.94
N PRO A 63 1.74 -4.00 -2.47
CA PRO A 63 1.80 -5.28 -3.17
C PRO A 63 0.43 -5.91 -3.46
N VAL A 64 -0.55 -5.78 -2.55
CA VAL A 64 -1.92 -6.27 -2.80
C VAL A 64 -2.62 -5.44 -3.87
N VAL A 65 -2.44 -4.12 -3.88
CA VAL A 65 -2.99 -3.25 -4.93
C VAL A 65 -2.40 -3.61 -6.29
N VAL A 66 -1.08 -3.78 -6.37
CA VAL A 66 -0.40 -4.18 -7.61
C VAL A 66 -0.92 -5.53 -8.09
N TRP A 67 -0.93 -6.55 -7.22
CA TRP A 67 -1.46 -7.87 -7.54
C TRP A 67 -2.91 -7.80 -8.05
N LEU A 68 -3.76 -7.03 -7.39
CA LEU A 68 -5.16 -6.90 -7.78
C LEU A 68 -5.32 -6.23 -9.15
N VAL A 69 -4.53 -5.19 -9.44
CA VAL A 69 -4.50 -4.55 -10.76
C VAL A 69 -4.07 -5.54 -11.83
N GLU A 70 -2.95 -6.23 -11.64
CA GLU A 70 -2.40 -7.22 -12.60
C GLU A 70 -3.41 -8.37 -12.84
N GLN A 71 -4.04 -8.88 -11.78
CA GLN A 71 -5.02 -9.96 -11.89
C GLN A 71 -6.32 -9.53 -12.61
N LEU A 72 -6.75 -8.30 -12.43
CA LEU A 72 -7.91 -7.75 -13.11
C LEU A 72 -7.59 -7.47 -14.59
N GLN A 73 -6.42 -6.88 -14.88
CA GLN A 73 -5.96 -6.65 -16.26
C GLN A 73 -5.84 -7.96 -17.05
N ALA A 74 -5.29 -9.02 -16.43
CA ALA A 74 -5.19 -10.34 -17.05
C ALA A 74 -6.56 -10.97 -17.40
N ARG A 75 -7.66 -10.44 -16.80
CA ARG A 75 -9.03 -10.85 -17.07
C ARG A 75 -9.82 -9.88 -17.96
N GLY A 76 -9.12 -8.90 -18.54
CA GLY A 76 -9.70 -7.95 -19.48
C GLY A 76 -10.39 -6.75 -18.83
N TYR A 77 -10.30 -6.58 -17.51
CA TYR A 77 -10.75 -5.35 -16.85
C TYR A 77 -9.73 -4.22 -17.08
N ARG A 78 -10.22 -2.98 -17.01
CA ARG A 78 -9.41 -1.76 -17.09
C ARG A 78 -9.42 -1.07 -15.73
N PRO A 79 -8.57 -1.51 -14.78
CA PRO A 79 -8.54 -0.92 -13.45
C PRO A 79 -7.92 0.47 -13.45
N GLY A 80 -8.48 1.37 -12.62
CA GLY A 80 -7.86 2.63 -12.24
C GLY A 80 -7.59 2.68 -10.74
N VAL A 81 -6.48 3.30 -10.33
CA VAL A 81 -6.10 3.37 -8.92
C VAL A 81 -6.24 4.78 -8.38
N VAL A 82 -6.81 4.88 -7.18
CA VAL A 82 -6.96 6.14 -6.45
C VAL A 82 -6.20 6.07 -5.14
N SER A 83 -5.30 7.02 -4.91
CA SER A 83 -4.53 7.15 -3.68
C SER A 83 -4.63 8.55 -3.08
N ARG A 84 -4.12 8.72 -1.87
CA ARG A 84 -4.03 10.04 -1.22
C ARG A 84 -2.90 10.89 -1.77
N GLY A 85 -1.85 10.24 -2.25
CA GLY A 85 -0.60 10.92 -2.53
C GLY A 85 0.12 11.33 -1.24
N TYR A 86 0.20 10.42 -0.26
CA TYR A 86 0.87 10.72 1.01
C TYR A 86 2.33 11.10 0.76
N GLY A 87 2.79 12.19 1.40
CA GLY A 87 4.13 12.74 1.20
C GLY A 87 4.29 13.60 -0.05
N GLY A 88 3.38 13.50 -1.02
CA GLY A 88 3.40 14.31 -2.24
C GLY A 88 2.68 15.66 -2.09
N LYS A 89 3.08 16.61 -2.92
CA LYS A 89 2.45 17.92 -3.09
C LYS A 89 2.24 18.17 -4.58
N ALA A 90 1.08 17.73 -5.08
CA ALA A 90 0.72 17.92 -6.48
C ALA A 90 0.42 19.40 -6.79
N PRO A 91 0.63 19.84 -8.04
CA PRO A 91 0.34 21.23 -8.45
C PRO A 91 -1.15 21.57 -8.36
N HIS A 92 -2.03 20.58 -8.47
CA HIS A 92 -3.48 20.69 -8.30
C HIS A 92 -4.08 19.35 -7.86
N TYR A 93 -5.32 19.36 -7.40
CA TYR A 93 -6.07 18.15 -7.07
C TYR A 93 -7.47 18.20 -7.69
N PRO A 94 -8.00 17.05 -8.21
CA PRO A 94 -7.31 15.75 -8.34
C PRO A 94 -6.15 15.83 -9.32
N TYR A 95 -5.09 15.05 -9.09
CA TYR A 95 -3.91 15.01 -9.94
C TYR A 95 -3.76 13.60 -10.53
N ARG A 96 -3.84 13.50 -11.85
CA ARG A 96 -3.60 12.27 -12.60
C ARG A 96 -2.11 12.16 -12.88
N LEU A 97 -1.53 11.03 -12.54
CA LEU A 97 -0.13 10.75 -12.81
C LEU A 97 0.09 10.50 -14.32
N ASP A 98 1.23 10.94 -14.78
CA ASP A 98 1.80 10.67 -16.10
C ASP A 98 3.25 10.18 -15.97
N GLU A 99 3.95 9.97 -17.09
CA GLU A 99 5.33 9.49 -17.12
C GLU A 99 6.33 10.43 -16.45
N THR A 100 6.01 11.74 -16.38
CA THR A 100 6.86 12.78 -15.78
C THR A 100 6.60 13.00 -14.30
N SER A 101 5.53 12.41 -13.77
CA SER A 101 5.11 12.59 -12.37
C SER A 101 6.14 12.06 -11.39
N THR A 102 6.51 12.91 -10.44
CA THR A 102 7.54 12.61 -9.43
C THR A 102 6.94 12.17 -8.10
N THR A 103 7.75 11.51 -7.29
CA THR A 103 7.37 11.15 -5.92
C THR A 103 7.13 12.38 -5.03
N ALA A 104 7.80 13.51 -5.31
CA ALA A 104 7.56 14.78 -4.63
C ALA A 104 6.17 15.37 -4.92
N GLN A 105 5.59 15.08 -6.10
CA GLN A 105 4.26 15.51 -6.48
C GLN A 105 3.17 14.54 -6.02
N ALA A 106 3.35 13.25 -6.26
CA ALA A 106 2.29 12.25 -6.09
C ALA A 106 2.48 11.32 -4.90
N GLY A 107 3.65 11.29 -4.28
CA GLY A 107 4.05 10.29 -3.28
C GLY A 107 4.66 9.05 -3.92
N ASP A 108 5.42 8.29 -3.16
CA ASP A 108 6.16 7.13 -3.62
C ASP A 108 5.27 5.94 -4.02
N GLU A 109 4.24 5.62 -3.24
CA GLU A 109 3.33 4.50 -3.53
C GLU A 109 2.53 4.68 -4.84
N PRO A 110 1.88 5.82 -5.12
CA PRO A 110 1.20 6.04 -6.38
C PRO A 110 2.12 6.00 -7.61
N VAL A 111 3.33 6.56 -7.50
CA VAL A 111 4.32 6.52 -8.58
C VAL A 111 4.77 5.08 -8.86
N LEU A 112 5.02 4.29 -7.81
CA LEU A 112 5.34 2.88 -7.94
C LEU A 112 4.21 2.12 -8.66
N ILE A 113 2.97 2.27 -8.21
CA ILE A 113 1.81 1.59 -8.80
C ILE A 113 1.64 1.98 -10.29
N ALA A 114 1.72 3.28 -10.62
CA ALA A 114 1.58 3.75 -11.99
C ALA A 114 2.64 3.13 -12.91
N ARG A 115 3.89 3.10 -12.49
CA ARG A 115 5.00 2.53 -13.28
C ARG A 115 4.88 1.04 -13.46
N ARG A 116 4.55 0.32 -12.38
CA ARG A 116 4.52 -1.13 -12.40
C ARG A 116 3.32 -1.68 -13.17
N CYS A 117 2.16 -1.07 -12.99
CA CYS A 117 0.91 -1.59 -13.54
C CYS A 117 0.51 -0.97 -14.88
N GLY A 118 1.09 0.16 -15.27
CA GLY A 118 0.70 0.88 -16.50
C GLY A 118 -0.78 1.29 -16.53
N CYS A 119 -1.44 1.38 -15.38
CA CYS A 119 -2.85 1.76 -15.27
C CYS A 119 -3.00 3.24 -14.89
N PRO A 120 -4.15 3.88 -15.17
CA PRO A 120 -4.43 5.22 -14.70
C PRO A 120 -4.39 5.32 -13.17
N VAL A 121 -3.57 6.23 -12.64
CA VAL A 121 -3.46 6.50 -11.20
C VAL A 121 -3.79 7.97 -10.94
N VAL A 122 -4.66 8.23 -9.97
CA VAL A 122 -5.06 9.58 -9.59
C VAL A 122 -4.89 9.77 -8.08
N VAL A 123 -4.28 10.89 -7.70
CA VAL A 123 -4.13 11.24 -6.28
C VAL A 123 -4.98 12.45 -5.92
N ALA A 124 -5.66 12.35 -4.77
CA ALA A 124 -6.39 13.47 -4.19
C ALA A 124 -6.60 13.28 -2.68
N PRO A 125 -6.55 14.36 -1.86
CA PRO A 125 -6.96 14.31 -0.46
C PRO A 125 -8.40 13.84 -0.28
N LYS A 126 -9.31 14.31 -1.15
CA LYS A 126 -10.70 13.83 -1.26
C LYS A 126 -10.78 12.76 -2.34
N ARG A 127 -10.80 11.48 -1.94
CA ARG A 127 -10.85 10.33 -2.88
C ARG A 127 -11.99 10.42 -3.89
N ALA A 128 -13.14 10.99 -3.48
CA ALA A 128 -14.28 11.16 -4.37
C ALA A 128 -13.96 11.99 -5.62
N ASP A 129 -13.09 13.00 -5.50
CA ASP A 129 -12.71 13.84 -6.64
C ASP A 129 -11.81 13.07 -7.61
N ALA A 130 -10.89 12.24 -7.10
CA ALA A 130 -10.06 11.35 -7.91
C ALA A 130 -10.91 10.28 -8.62
N VAL A 131 -11.91 9.72 -7.93
CA VAL A 131 -12.84 8.76 -8.51
C VAL A 131 -13.64 9.39 -9.65
N ARG A 132 -14.19 10.60 -9.46
CA ARG A 132 -14.91 11.32 -10.54
C ARG A 132 -14.06 11.55 -11.77
N LEU A 133 -12.79 11.91 -11.58
CA LEU A 133 -11.88 12.11 -12.70
C LEU A 133 -11.68 10.82 -13.49
N LEU A 134 -11.50 9.67 -12.82
CA LEU A 134 -11.41 8.37 -13.48
C LEU A 134 -12.70 7.96 -14.17
N GLU A 135 -13.87 8.19 -13.56
CA GLU A 135 -15.16 7.90 -14.18
C GLU A 135 -15.37 8.72 -15.46
N GLN A 136 -15.05 10.02 -15.42
CA GLN A 136 -15.21 10.93 -16.54
C GLN A 136 -14.26 10.62 -17.70
N SER A 137 -13.12 10.00 -17.45
CA SER A 137 -12.18 9.61 -18.50
C SER A 137 -12.71 8.51 -19.43
N GLY A 138 -13.62 7.64 -18.95
CA GLY A 138 -14.11 6.48 -19.69
C GLY A 138 -13.06 5.39 -19.96
N GLU A 139 -11.85 5.56 -19.43
CA GLU A 139 -10.72 4.64 -19.65
C GLU A 139 -10.75 3.42 -18.74
N VAL A 140 -11.44 3.53 -17.59
CA VAL A 140 -11.48 2.49 -16.55
C VAL A 140 -12.89 1.94 -16.37
N ASP A 141 -13.00 0.69 -15.92
CA ASP A 141 -14.28 0.03 -15.62
C ASP A 141 -14.36 -0.46 -14.16
N ILE A 142 -13.26 -0.37 -13.43
CA ILE A 142 -13.18 -0.71 -12.01
C ILE A 142 -12.16 0.19 -11.31
N ILE A 143 -12.44 0.58 -10.09
CA ILE A 143 -11.60 1.47 -9.29
C ILE A 143 -11.08 0.74 -8.06
N ILE A 144 -9.77 0.84 -7.83
CA ILE A 144 -9.09 0.33 -6.64
C ILE A 144 -8.58 1.52 -5.83
N THR A 145 -8.81 1.53 -4.52
CA THR A 145 -8.24 2.57 -3.66
C THR A 145 -7.13 2.02 -2.80
N ASP A 146 -5.98 2.67 -2.82
CA ASP A 146 -4.87 2.41 -1.91
C ASP A 146 -5.05 3.21 -0.61
N ASP A 147 -4.92 2.52 0.54
CA ASP A 147 -5.14 3.04 1.91
C ASP A 147 -6.48 3.82 2.07
N GLY A 148 -7.56 3.23 1.52
CA GLY A 148 -8.86 3.87 1.47
C GLY A 148 -9.82 3.50 2.61
N LEU A 149 -9.47 2.58 3.53
CA LEU A 149 -10.42 1.98 4.48
C LEU A 149 -11.11 3.01 5.37
N GLN A 150 -10.39 4.01 5.90
CA GLN A 150 -10.93 5.08 6.74
C GLN A 150 -11.55 6.23 5.96
N HIS A 151 -11.59 6.15 4.61
CA HIS A 151 -12.18 7.20 3.78
C HIS A 151 -13.68 6.96 3.54
N TYR A 152 -14.49 7.05 4.60
CA TYR A 152 -15.94 6.74 4.59
C TYR A 152 -16.77 7.62 3.66
N ALA A 153 -16.23 8.77 3.22
CA ALA A 153 -16.88 9.63 2.23
C ALA A 153 -16.96 9.00 0.82
N LEU A 154 -16.27 7.90 0.56
CA LEU A 154 -16.36 7.13 -0.67
C LEU A 154 -17.11 5.82 -0.37
N ALA A 155 -18.24 5.62 -1.03
CA ALA A 155 -18.94 4.34 -1.01
C ALA A 155 -18.08 3.29 -1.73
N ARG A 156 -18.16 2.07 -1.27
CA ARG A 156 -17.34 0.95 -1.75
C ARG A 156 -18.16 -0.31 -1.91
N ASP A 157 -17.71 -1.16 -2.78
CA ASP A 157 -18.36 -2.43 -3.09
C ASP A 157 -17.66 -3.61 -2.43
N ILE A 158 -16.34 -3.53 -2.32
CA ILE A 158 -15.49 -4.54 -1.68
C ILE A 158 -14.48 -3.83 -0.77
N GLU A 159 -14.24 -4.43 0.39
CA GLU A 159 -13.22 -4.01 1.36
C GLU A 159 -12.24 -5.14 1.64
N LEU A 160 -10.97 -4.92 1.31
CA LEU A 160 -9.85 -5.81 1.61
C LEU A 160 -9.01 -5.20 2.72
N VAL A 161 -8.74 -5.97 3.77
CA VAL A 161 -7.89 -5.53 4.88
C VAL A 161 -6.61 -6.35 4.90
N VAL A 162 -5.48 -5.67 4.83
CA VAL A 162 -4.15 -6.29 4.92
C VAL A 162 -3.66 -6.20 6.37
N VAL A 163 -3.27 -7.34 6.91
CA VAL A 163 -2.73 -7.49 8.26
C VAL A 163 -1.30 -8.01 8.17
N ASP A 164 -0.39 -7.40 8.91
CA ASP A 164 0.97 -7.92 9.09
C ASP A 164 0.91 -9.16 10.00
N GLY A 165 1.23 -10.34 9.47
CA GLY A 165 1.09 -11.61 10.18
C GLY A 165 2.00 -11.75 11.39
N ALA A 166 3.17 -11.07 11.39
CA ALA A 166 4.11 -11.10 12.51
C ALA A 166 3.74 -10.12 13.63
N ARG A 167 3.38 -8.87 13.25
CA ARG A 167 3.06 -7.82 14.23
C ARG A 167 1.60 -7.84 14.67
N ARG A 168 0.73 -8.41 13.85
CA ARG A 168 -0.72 -8.47 14.07
C ARG A 168 -1.28 -7.09 14.48
N PHE A 169 -1.94 -7.04 15.62
CA PHE A 169 -2.62 -5.85 16.13
C PHE A 169 -1.90 -5.20 17.30
N GLY A 170 -0.64 -5.61 17.58
CA GLY A 170 0.14 -5.13 18.71
C GLY A 170 -0.59 -5.34 20.04
N ASN A 171 -0.70 -4.27 20.83
CA ASN A 171 -1.45 -4.31 22.10
C ASN A 171 -2.97 -4.19 21.96
N ALA A 172 -3.50 -4.27 20.74
CA ALA A 172 -4.92 -4.19 20.39
C ALA A 172 -5.65 -2.89 20.79
N CYS A 173 -4.91 -1.85 21.15
CA CYS A 173 -5.46 -0.55 21.52
C CYS A 173 -5.51 0.41 20.32
N LEU A 174 -6.43 1.38 20.39
CA LEU A 174 -6.51 2.45 19.40
C LEU A 174 -5.41 3.49 19.61
N LEU A 175 -5.12 4.26 18.55
CA LEU A 175 -4.21 5.39 18.60
C LEU A 175 -4.59 6.40 19.69
N PRO A 176 -3.62 7.02 20.36
CA PRO A 176 -2.17 6.78 20.29
C PRO A 176 -1.67 5.69 21.28
N MET A 177 -2.53 5.10 22.10
CA MET A 177 -2.19 4.08 23.10
C MET A 177 -1.72 2.76 22.45
N GLY A 178 -2.23 2.44 21.27
CA GLY A 178 -1.85 1.30 20.45
C GLY A 178 -1.80 1.64 18.96
N PRO A 179 -1.51 0.67 18.09
CA PRO A 179 -1.32 0.91 16.67
C PRO A 179 -2.62 1.03 15.88
N LEU A 180 -3.79 0.83 16.48
CA LEU A 180 -5.02 0.67 15.72
C LEU A 180 -5.66 2.02 15.34
N ARG A 181 -5.99 2.16 14.05
CA ARG A 181 -6.85 3.21 13.48
C ARG A 181 -8.33 2.91 13.68
N GLU A 182 -8.68 1.61 13.71
CA GLU A 182 -10.02 1.09 13.92
C GLU A 182 -9.98 -0.16 14.81
N PRO A 183 -11.04 -0.44 15.60
CA PRO A 183 -11.06 -1.60 16.47
C PRO A 183 -11.05 -2.90 15.68
N ILE A 184 -10.49 -3.98 16.25
CA ILE A 184 -10.40 -5.31 15.62
C ILE A 184 -11.78 -5.83 15.17
N THR A 185 -12.86 -5.45 15.88
CA THR A 185 -14.23 -5.81 15.49
C THR A 185 -14.63 -5.31 14.10
N ARG A 186 -13.89 -4.37 13.52
CA ARG A 186 -14.07 -3.90 12.14
C ARG A 186 -13.86 -5.03 11.12
N LEU A 187 -12.98 -5.96 11.42
CA LEU A 187 -12.67 -7.10 10.54
C LEU A 187 -13.86 -8.01 10.27
N LYS A 188 -14.85 -8.05 11.17
CA LYS A 188 -16.09 -8.81 10.97
C LYS A 188 -16.99 -8.28 9.85
N ARG A 189 -16.66 -7.13 9.26
CA ARG A 189 -17.50 -6.41 8.29
C ARG A 189 -16.79 -6.13 6.98
N VAL A 190 -15.60 -6.68 6.79
CA VAL A 190 -14.84 -6.59 5.55
C VAL A 190 -15.06 -7.85 4.72
N ASP A 191 -14.77 -7.77 3.45
CA ASP A 191 -15.01 -8.87 2.51
C ASP A 191 -13.91 -9.92 2.55
N ALA A 192 -12.67 -9.47 2.75
CA ALA A 192 -11.56 -10.38 2.96
C ALA A 192 -10.49 -9.75 3.85
N ILE A 193 -9.80 -10.61 4.59
CA ILE A 193 -8.64 -10.29 5.40
C ILE A 193 -7.44 -11.02 4.80
N ILE A 194 -6.39 -10.29 4.48
CA ILE A 194 -5.17 -10.79 3.87
C ILE A 194 -4.07 -10.73 4.93
N CYS A 195 -3.47 -11.86 5.25
CA CYS A 195 -2.38 -11.98 6.20
C CYS A 195 -1.04 -11.98 5.47
N ASN A 196 -0.27 -10.91 5.60
CA ASN A 196 1.05 -10.76 4.97
C ASN A 196 2.15 -11.41 5.82
N GLY A 197 2.59 -12.59 5.39
CA GLY A 197 3.54 -13.42 6.13
C GLY A 197 2.97 -13.93 7.46
N GLY A 198 3.76 -14.69 8.22
CA GLY A 198 3.32 -15.30 9.46
C GLY A 198 2.20 -16.33 9.27
N GLU A 199 1.53 -16.69 10.36
CA GLU A 199 0.42 -17.63 10.33
C GLU A 199 -0.92 -16.89 10.16
N PRO A 200 -1.72 -17.24 9.12
CA PRO A 200 -3.03 -16.64 8.93
C PRO A 200 -4.01 -17.10 10.02
N GLY A 201 -4.83 -16.18 10.49
CA GLY A 201 -5.95 -16.51 11.37
C GLY A 201 -7.07 -17.23 10.60
N LYS A 202 -8.05 -17.76 11.35
CA LYS A 202 -9.20 -18.46 10.75
C LYS A 202 -9.97 -17.53 9.80
N GLY A 203 -10.08 -17.92 8.53
CA GLY A 203 -10.78 -17.15 7.49
C GLY A 203 -9.97 -16.00 6.91
N GLU A 204 -8.68 -15.93 7.20
CA GLU A 204 -7.75 -15.01 6.55
C GLU A 204 -7.08 -15.68 5.35
N TYR A 205 -6.83 -14.93 4.30
CA TYR A 205 -6.08 -15.39 3.13
C TYR A 205 -4.59 -15.18 3.36
N PRO A 206 -3.76 -16.23 3.24
CA PRO A 206 -2.31 -16.07 3.33
C PRO A 206 -1.79 -15.27 2.15
N MET A 207 -0.83 -14.38 2.41
CA MET A 207 -0.07 -13.67 1.40
C MET A 207 1.41 -13.86 1.67
N GLN A 208 2.16 -14.19 0.64
CA GLN A 208 3.62 -14.19 0.64
C GLN A 208 4.14 -13.12 -0.31
N LEU A 209 5.23 -12.48 0.07
CA LEU A 209 5.97 -11.59 -0.83
C LEU A 209 7.11 -12.40 -1.46
N VAL A 210 7.05 -12.56 -2.76
CA VAL A 210 8.06 -13.26 -3.54
C VAL A 210 8.92 -12.24 -4.25
N ALA A 211 10.22 -12.38 -4.09
CA ALA A 211 11.19 -11.56 -4.79
C ALA A 211 11.31 -11.99 -6.24
N ASP A 212 11.41 -11.02 -7.14
CA ASP A 212 11.69 -11.22 -8.55
C ASP A 212 13.16 -10.89 -8.86
N THR A 213 13.56 -11.01 -10.12
CA THR A 213 14.88 -10.61 -10.58
C THR A 213 15.12 -9.14 -10.30
N PRO A 214 16.25 -8.75 -9.67
CA PRO A 214 16.59 -7.35 -9.48
C PRO A 214 16.62 -6.58 -10.79
N ARG A 215 16.21 -5.32 -10.74
CA ARG A 215 16.18 -4.42 -11.89
C ARG A 215 17.00 -3.18 -11.63
N ARG A 216 17.62 -2.65 -12.66
CA ARG A 216 18.40 -1.40 -12.56
C ARG A 216 17.46 -0.22 -12.32
N VAL A 217 17.80 0.60 -11.34
CA VAL A 217 16.96 1.73 -10.91
C VAL A 217 16.71 2.73 -12.05
N ARG A 218 17.72 2.94 -12.91
CA ARG A 218 17.71 3.97 -13.94
C ARG A 218 16.70 3.69 -15.07
N ASP A 219 16.62 2.43 -15.53
CA ASP A 219 15.92 2.06 -16.78
C ASP A 219 15.10 0.77 -16.69
N ASP A 220 14.97 0.20 -15.51
CA ASP A 220 14.23 -1.05 -15.22
C ASP A 220 14.79 -2.29 -15.93
N ALA A 221 16.02 -2.21 -16.50
CA ALA A 221 16.66 -3.34 -17.13
C ALA A 221 16.87 -4.49 -16.11
N PRO A 222 16.45 -5.73 -16.42
CA PRO A 222 16.63 -6.85 -15.51
C PRO A 222 18.12 -7.18 -15.35
N LEU A 223 18.48 -7.67 -14.19
CA LEU A 223 19.83 -8.12 -13.90
C LEU A 223 20.15 -9.37 -14.73
N ALA A 224 21.09 -9.24 -15.68
CA ALA A 224 21.42 -10.31 -16.62
C ALA A 224 22.24 -11.46 -16.02
N ALA A 225 23.02 -11.16 -14.96
CA ALA A 225 23.84 -12.14 -14.26
C ALA A 225 23.92 -11.75 -12.76
N PRO A 226 24.08 -12.71 -11.84
CA PRO A 226 24.22 -12.42 -10.42
C PRO A 226 25.31 -11.37 -10.15
N LEU A 227 25.05 -10.46 -9.23
CA LEU A 227 26.05 -9.49 -8.80
C LEU A 227 27.21 -10.23 -8.13
N SER A 228 28.44 -9.91 -8.57
CA SER A 228 29.64 -10.51 -8.01
C SER A 228 30.14 -9.73 -6.79
N GLY A 229 30.52 -10.47 -5.75
CA GLY A 229 31.06 -9.90 -4.50
C GLY A 229 30.01 -9.28 -3.59
N PRO A 230 30.46 -8.58 -2.52
CA PRO A 230 29.58 -7.97 -1.55
C PRO A 230 28.83 -6.77 -2.15
N VAL A 231 27.56 -6.62 -1.74
CA VAL A 231 26.67 -5.55 -2.17
C VAL A 231 26.28 -4.67 -0.98
N ASP A 232 25.98 -3.42 -1.24
CA ASP A 232 25.35 -2.55 -0.27
C ASP A 232 23.82 -2.67 -0.33
N ALA A 233 23.14 -2.48 0.79
CA ALA A 233 21.68 -2.57 0.87
C ALA A 233 21.08 -1.32 1.53
N LEU A 234 19.97 -0.81 0.94
CA LEU A 234 19.24 0.36 1.41
C LEU A 234 17.76 0.07 1.52
N ALA A 235 17.14 0.43 2.64
CA ALA A 235 15.70 0.32 2.82
C ALA A 235 15.13 1.46 3.66
N GLY A 236 14.23 2.26 3.06
CA GLY A 236 13.44 3.32 3.68
C GLY A 236 11.96 2.94 3.76
N ILE A 237 11.66 1.82 4.40
CA ILE A 237 10.31 1.24 4.54
C ILE A 237 9.98 0.97 6.02
N GLY A 238 8.73 0.64 6.32
CA GLY A 238 8.26 0.41 7.70
C GLY A 238 8.97 -0.73 8.47
N HIS A 239 9.65 -1.66 7.79
CA HIS A 239 10.41 -2.74 8.44
C HIS A 239 11.67 -3.12 7.63
N PRO A 240 12.72 -2.28 7.65
CA PRO A 240 13.96 -2.51 6.89
C PRO A 240 14.62 -3.87 7.12
N PRO A 241 14.67 -4.42 8.36
CA PRO A 241 15.32 -5.71 8.60
C PRO A 241 14.75 -6.86 7.77
N ARG A 242 13.45 -6.80 7.44
CA ARG A 242 12.82 -7.83 6.59
C ARG A 242 13.41 -7.82 5.17
N PHE A 243 13.69 -6.64 4.63
CA PHE A 243 14.31 -6.51 3.30
C PHE A 243 15.73 -7.06 3.30
N PHE A 244 16.53 -6.71 4.30
CA PHE A 244 17.91 -7.23 4.41
C PHE A 244 17.93 -8.75 4.54
N ALA A 245 17.09 -9.32 5.41
CA ALA A 245 16.95 -10.77 5.52
C ALA A 245 16.49 -11.45 4.22
N THR A 246 15.66 -10.77 3.41
CA THR A 246 15.28 -11.26 2.08
C THR A 246 16.49 -11.32 1.15
N LEU A 247 17.33 -10.28 1.12
CA LEU A 247 18.55 -10.26 0.31
C LEU A 247 19.54 -11.36 0.73
N GLU A 248 19.76 -11.53 2.03
CA GLU A 248 20.61 -12.59 2.58
C GLU A 248 20.07 -13.98 2.22
N GLY A 249 18.75 -14.18 2.31
CA GLY A 249 18.09 -15.42 1.91
C GLY A 249 18.20 -15.73 0.41
N LEU A 250 18.38 -14.70 -0.43
CA LEU A 250 18.66 -14.84 -1.86
C LEU A 250 20.16 -15.06 -2.16
N GLY A 251 21.01 -15.11 -1.14
CA GLY A 251 22.44 -15.40 -1.27
C GLY A 251 23.33 -14.16 -1.44
N TYR A 252 22.81 -12.94 -1.31
CA TYR A 252 23.64 -11.74 -1.35
C TYR A 252 24.45 -11.57 -0.07
N GLN A 253 25.73 -11.27 -0.20
CA GLN A 253 26.59 -10.85 0.90
C GLN A 253 26.41 -9.35 1.09
N LEU A 254 25.82 -8.92 2.22
CA LEU A 254 25.60 -7.51 2.53
C LEU A 254 26.83 -6.92 3.23
N ASP A 255 27.43 -5.85 2.66
CA ASP A 255 28.52 -5.11 3.26
C ASP A 255 27.99 -3.99 4.15
N GLN A 256 27.26 -3.04 3.57
CA GLN A 256 26.57 -2.00 4.32
C GLN A 256 25.06 -2.21 4.28
N GLN A 257 24.44 -2.06 5.44
CA GLN A 257 22.97 -2.06 5.57
C GLN A 257 22.51 -0.68 6.05
N ALA A 258 21.87 0.08 5.17
CA ALA A 258 21.36 1.42 5.45
C ALA A 258 19.83 1.39 5.67
N ALA A 259 19.43 1.47 6.92
CA ALA A 259 18.02 1.53 7.32
C ALA A 259 17.58 2.98 7.52
N TYR A 260 16.55 3.40 6.81
CA TYR A 260 15.91 4.70 6.92
C TYR A 260 14.46 4.58 7.38
N GLY A 261 13.89 5.67 7.86
CA GLY A 261 12.46 5.72 8.17
C GLY A 261 11.57 5.57 6.93
N ASP A 262 10.33 5.11 7.12
CA ASP A 262 9.37 5.04 6.03
C ASP A 262 9.13 6.42 5.41
N HIS A 263 9.04 6.50 4.09
CA HIS A 263 8.92 7.73 3.30
C HIS A 263 10.11 8.71 3.44
N HIS A 264 11.30 8.22 3.83
CA HIS A 264 12.49 9.06 3.91
C HIS A 264 12.79 9.71 2.55
N PRO A 265 12.95 11.04 2.48
CA PRO A 265 13.45 11.70 1.28
C PRO A 265 14.96 11.44 1.17
N PHE A 266 15.38 10.95 0.01
CA PHE A 266 16.81 10.73 -0.23
C PHE A 266 17.46 11.95 -0.87
N ASP A 267 18.60 12.34 -0.34
CA ASP A 267 19.48 13.32 -0.96
C ASP A 267 20.46 12.64 -1.91
N ARG A 268 20.66 13.26 -3.09
CA ARG A 268 21.56 12.73 -4.13
C ARG A 268 22.99 12.59 -3.65
N ASP A 269 23.51 13.66 -3.05
CA ASP A 269 24.93 13.73 -2.74
C ASP A 269 25.30 12.80 -1.58
N ASP A 270 24.40 12.64 -0.60
CA ASP A 270 24.55 11.66 0.48
C ASP A 270 24.60 10.22 -0.06
N LEU A 271 23.68 9.87 -0.95
CA LEU A 271 23.62 8.49 -1.48
C LEU A 271 24.74 8.20 -2.45
N VAL A 272 25.07 9.13 -3.37
CA VAL A 272 26.16 8.95 -4.34
C VAL A 272 27.49 8.88 -3.60
N GLY A 273 27.74 9.78 -2.64
CA GLY A 273 28.97 9.77 -1.84
C GLY A 273 29.17 8.46 -1.06
N ARG A 274 28.07 7.82 -0.64
CA ARG A 274 28.14 6.60 0.18
C ARG A 274 28.13 5.30 -0.62
N PHE A 275 27.43 5.25 -1.75
CA PHE A 275 27.10 4.01 -2.47
C PHE A 275 27.57 4.00 -3.93
N ALA A 276 28.62 4.75 -4.28
CA ALA A 276 29.13 4.78 -5.65
C ALA A 276 30.01 3.57 -6.01
N SER A 277 30.70 2.97 -5.03
CA SER A 277 31.79 2.02 -5.27
C SER A 277 31.35 0.57 -5.46
N LYS A 278 30.21 0.19 -4.88
CA LYS A 278 29.66 -1.18 -4.91
C LYS A 278 28.27 -1.21 -5.51
N PRO A 279 27.78 -2.36 -5.98
CA PRO A 279 26.37 -2.51 -6.32
C PRO A 279 25.49 -2.20 -5.10
N LEU A 280 24.50 -1.34 -5.29
CA LEU A 280 23.50 -1.03 -4.27
C LEU A 280 22.20 -1.72 -4.60
N LEU A 281 21.65 -2.51 -3.67
CA LEU A 281 20.32 -3.07 -3.72
C LEU A 281 19.37 -2.31 -2.81
N MET A 282 18.23 -1.87 -3.35
CA MET A 282 17.23 -1.14 -2.59
C MET A 282 15.82 -1.72 -2.81
N THR A 283 14.86 -1.27 -2.01
CA THR A 283 13.45 -1.65 -2.24
C THR A 283 12.91 -0.92 -3.47
N GLU A 284 11.89 -1.49 -4.12
CA GLU A 284 11.21 -0.86 -5.26
C GLU A 284 10.60 0.50 -4.87
N LYS A 285 10.09 0.63 -3.63
CA LYS A 285 9.57 1.89 -3.07
C LYS A 285 10.66 2.97 -2.93
N ASP A 286 11.89 2.58 -2.65
CA ASP A 286 13.02 3.52 -2.57
C ASP A 286 13.56 3.85 -3.96
N ALA A 287 13.56 2.89 -4.87
CA ALA A 287 14.02 3.09 -6.24
C ALA A 287 13.26 4.21 -6.98
N VAL A 288 11.95 4.32 -6.82
CA VAL A 288 11.18 5.41 -7.47
C VAL A 288 11.57 6.80 -6.98
N LYS A 289 12.11 6.91 -5.76
CA LYS A 289 12.65 8.17 -5.21
C LYS A 289 14.05 8.47 -5.71
N CYS A 290 14.88 7.44 -5.88
CA CYS A 290 16.29 7.57 -6.29
C CYS A 290 16.48 7.65 -7.80
N ARG A 291 15.49 7.27 -8.60
CA ARG A 291 15.58 7.17 -10.06
C ARG A 291 16.14 8.42 -10.77
N PRO A 292 15.76 9.67 -10.39
CA PRO A 292 16.25 10.87 -11.09
C PRO A 292 17.80 11.05 -11.03
N PHE A 293 18.45 10.40 -10.07
CA PHE A 293 19.89 10.52 -9.85
C PHE A 293 20.60 9.18 -9.67
N ALA A 294 19.94 8.08 -10.08
CA ALA A 294 20.46 6.73 -9.91
C ALA A 294 21.75 6.50 -10.71
N LEU A 295 22.72 5.85 -10.08
CA LEU A 295 23.93 5.35 -10.74
C LEU A 295 23.64 4.03 -11.47
N ASP A 296 24.50 3.66 -12.41
CA ASP A 296 24.32 2.44 -13.22
C ASP A 296 24.49 1.15 -12.41
N ASN A 297 25.16 1.20 -11.26
CA ASN A 297 25.34 0.10 -10.32
C ASN A 297 24.26 0.02 -9.23
N TRP A 298 23.16 0.79 -9.33
CA TRP A 298 22.06 0.77 -8.38
C TRP A 298 20.90 -0.10 -8.93
N TRP A 299 20.47 -1.02 -8.09
CA TRP A 299 19.45 -2.01 -8.41
C TRP A 299 18.33 -1.98 -7.39
N TYR A 300 17.15 -2.35 -7.76
CA TYR A 300 16.07 -2.60 -6.83
C TYR A 300 15.55 -4.03 -6.98
N LEU A 301 15.05 -4.57 -5.87
CA LEU A 301 14.43 -5.88 -5.82
C LEU A 301 12.92 -5.71 -5.90
N PRO A 302 12.27 -6.03 -7.05
CA PRO A 302 10.82 -6.05 -7.11
C PRO A 302 10.29 -7.18 -6.23
N VAL A 303 9.13 -6.94 -5.61
CA VAL A 303 8.41 -7.99 -4.87
C VAL A 303 6.98 -8.07 -5.36
N SER A 304 6.49 -9.27 -5.56
CA SER A 304 5.11 -9.55 -5.94
C SER A 304 4.37 -10.23 -4.79
N ALA A 305 3.09 -9.91 -4.63
CA ALA A 305 2.25 -10.62 -3.70
C ALA A 305 1.75 -11.91 -4.34
N GLU A 306 1.97 -13.04 -3.68
CA GLU A 306 1.31 -14.30 -4.00
C GLU A 306 0.12 -14.51 -3.07
N LEU A 307 -1.04 -14.66 -3.66
CA LEU A 307 -2.33 -14.83 -2.99
C LEU A 307 -3.10 -16.01 -3.59
N PRO A 308 -3.89 -16.74 -2.80
CA PRO A 308 -4.69 -17.85 -3.29
C PRO A 308 -5.68 -17.40 -4.37
N ALA A 309 -5.83 -18.18 -5.44
CA ALA A 309 -6.80 -17.92 -6.52
C ALA A 309 -8.24 -17.75 -5.99
N SER A 310 -8.59 -18.49 -4.94
CA SER A 310 -9.90 -18.43 -4.29
C SER A 310 -10.28 -17.02 -3.78
N LEU A 311 -9.31 -16.19 -3.43
CA LEU A 311 -9.58 -14.79 -3.09
C LEU A 311 -10.13 -14.05 -4.29
N LEU A 312 -9.44 -14.14 -5.43
CA LEU A 312 -9.85 -13.44 -6.64
C LEU A 312 -11.21 -13.92 -7.14
N ASP A 313 -11.46 -15.24 -7.12
CA ASP A 313 -12.74 -15.82 -7.51
C ASP A 313 -13.89 -15.29 -6.63
N ALA A 314 -13.67 -15.19 -5.32
CA ALA A 314 -14.65 -14.61 -4.40
C ALA A 314 -14.93 -13.12 -4.71
N LEU A 315 -13.90 -12.34 -5.05
CA LEU A 315 -14.04 -10.93 -5.42
C LEU A 315 -14.83 -10.77 -6.72
N LEU A 316 -14.48 -11.54 -7.76
CA LEU A 316 -15.17 -11.50 -9.07
C LEU A 316 -16.62 -11.95 -8.96
N HIS A 317 -16.90 -12.99 -8.21
CA HIS A 317 -18.26 -13.43 -7.92
C HIS A 317 -19.09 -12.31 -7.29
N LYS A 318 -18.55 -11.62 -6.31
CA LYS A 318 -19.23 -10.49 -5.65
C LYS A 318 -19.47 -9.31 -6.59
N LEU A 319 -18.51 -8.98 -7.45
CA LEU A 319 -18.65 -7.93 -8.47
C LEU A 319 -19.75 -8.30 -9.49
N GLY A 320 -19.75 -9.53 -10.01
CA GLY A 320 -20.74 -10.02 -10.98
C GLY A 320 -22.16 -10.10 -10.41
N ALA A 321 -22.30 -10.45 -9.14
CA ALA A 321 -23.60 -10.46 -8.45
C ALA A 321 -24.19 -9.05 -8.35
N LYS A 322 -23.37 -8.01 -8.16
CA LYS A 322 -23.82 -6.61 -8.09
C LYS A 322 -24.20 -6.04 -9.46
N ALA A 323 -23.44 -6.36 -10.52
CA ALA A 323 -23.79 -5.94 -11.87
C ALA A 323 -25.20 -6.44 -12.26
N LYS A 324 -25.52 -7.71 -11.96
CA LYS A 324 -26.85 -8.29 -12.19
C LYS A 324 -27.95 -7.68 -11.31
N GLY A 325 -27.64 -7.23 -10.10
CA GLY A 325 -28.59 -6.58 -9.20
C GLY A 325 -28.92 -5.14 -9.59
N ALA A 326 -27.96 -4.42 -10.18
CA ALA A 326 -28.17 -3.04 -10.66
C ALA A 326 -29.09 -3.00 -11.90
N THR A 327 -29.00 -3.99 -12.79
CA THR A 327 -29.84 -4.09 -13.99
C THR A 327 -31.32 -4.39 -13.62
N LYS A 328 -31.58 -5.16 -12.56
CA LYS A 328 -32.94 -5.47 -12.08
C LYS A 328 -33.62 -4.35 -11.29
N ALA A 329 -32.93 -3.31 -10.92
CA ALA A 329 -33.49 -2.16 -10.19
C ALA A 329 -33.83 -0.98 -11.11
N GLN A 330 -33.55 -1.11 -12.41
CA GLN A 330 -33.88 -0.12 -13.44
C GLN A 330 -35.05 -0.55 -14.34
N ASP A 331 -35.51 -1.79 -14.23
CA ASP A 331 -36.77 -2.31 -14.79
C ASP A 331 -37.86 -2.25 -13.71
#